data_864b75aa207899f40a99237794fd3c03
#
_entry.id   864b75aa207899f40a99237794fd3c03
#
_cell.length_a   1.000
_cell.length_b   1.000
_cell.length_c   1.000
_cell.angle_alpha   90.00
_cell.angle_beta   90.00
_cell.angle_gamma   90.00
#
_symmetry.space_group_name_H-M   'P 1'
#
loop_
_entity.id
_entity.type
_entity.pdbx_description
1 polymer ?
#
loop_
_entity_poly.entity_id
_entity_poly.type
_entity_poly.pdbx_seq_one_letter_code
_entity_poly.pdbx_strand_id
1 'polypeptide(L)'
;MASGQRRKRANPAHGPGREVYHCRMSDPSNAAGAAADNLPASQLRIVLVGTQHPGNIGSAARAMKTMGLHQLVLVAPEKAPDRDTHAMAAGADDLVEAAPVFATLAEAVADCRWVLGATARNRRIQLEPLHPRDAAVRAVTAAAVGPVALVFGRERTGLDNEELQLCHAAVHIPSDPGFSSLNLAAAVQVLSYELRCAILGQGEVVASAAVPRTPPPGEDSASHAELEGLFGQLAETLDQIDFHKGRAPASAMRKLRRIYLRANLDSAEVRLLRGVLADAQRMARLAGSGTGKIG
;
A
#
# COMPACT_ATOMS: atom_id res chain seq x y z
N MET A 1 -14.96 -37.19 75.85
CA MET A 1 -16.03 -36.67 75.00
C MET A 1 -15.59 -35.29 74.57
N ALA A 2 -15.06 -35.12 73.37
CA ALA A 2 -14.67 -33.81 72.78
C ALA A 2 -14.84 -33.89 71.27
N SER A 3 -15.88 -33.24 70.80
CA SER A 3 -16.26 -33.15 69.39
C SER A 3 -15.34 -32.18 68.64
N GLY A 4 -14.59 -32.68 67.65
CA GLY A 4 -13.76 -31.90 66.80
C GLY A 4 -14.54 -31.27 65.60
N GLN A 5 -14.71 -29.99 65.62
CA GLN A 5 -15.22 -29.24 64.48
C GLN A 5 -14.08 -29.01 63.47
N ARG A 6 -14.21 -29.61 62.28
CA ARG A 6 -13.36 -29.28 61.11
C ARG A 6 -13.84 -27.98 60.48
N ARG A 7 -12.99 -26.92 60.53
CA ARG A 7 -13.18 -25.69 59.78
C ARG A 7 -12.90 -25.94 58.30
N LYS A 8 -13.91 -25.74 57.46
CA LYS A 8 -13.74 -25.65 56.00
C LYS A 8 -12.96 -24.38 55.63
N ARG A 9 -11.82 -24.55 55.00
CA ARG A 9 -11.09 -23.45 54.38
C ARG A 9 -11.82 -23.00 53.11
N ALA A 10 -12.15 -21.70 53.02
CA ALA A 10 -12.67 -21.05 51.85
C ALA A 10 -11.56 -20.92 50.82
N ASN A 11 -11.91 -21.21 49.56
CA ASN A 11 -11.05 -21.02 48.38
C ASN A 11 -11.20 -19.58 47.92
N PRO A 12 -10.12 -18.83 47.65
CA PRO A 12 -10.24 -17.45 47.17
C PRO A 12 -10.38 -17.37 45.63
N ALA A 13 -11.39 -16.61 45.25
CA ALA A 13 -11.49 -15.72 44.08
C ALA A 13 -11.02 -16.23 42.72
N HIS A 14 -11.99 -16.43 41.85
CA HIS A 14 -11.82 -16.34 40.39
C HIS A 14 -11.34 -14.92 40.02
N GLY A 15 -10.17 -14.82 39.35
CA GLY A 15 -9.75 -13.64 38.64
C GLY A 15 -10.58 -13.43 37.38
N PRO A 16 -10.57 -12.21 36.79
CA PRO A 16 -11.38 -11.88 35.63
C PRO A 16 -11.03 -12.74 34.45
N GLY A 17 -12.06 -13.28 33.80
CA GLY A 17 -11.95 -14.19 32.66
C GLY A 17 -11.13 -13.62 31.53
N ARG A 18 -10.16 -14.39 31.03
CA ARG A 18 -9.60 -14.22 29.71
C ARG A 18 -10.71 -14.45 28.70
N GLU A 19 -11.16 -13.39 28.03
CA GLU A 19 -11.95 -13.54 26.82
C GLU A 19 -11.10 -14.26 25.78
N VAL A 20 -11.42 -15.52 25.56
CA VAL A 20 -10.88 -16.32 24.45
C VAL A 20 -11.62 -15.85 23.21
N TYR A 21 -10.93 -15.16 22.31
CA TYR A 21 -11.46 -14.79 21.01
C TYR A 21 -11.77 -16.06 20.22
N HIS A 22 -13.01 -16.52 20.28
CA HIS A 22 -13.52 -17.53 19.36
C HIS A 22 -13.78 -16.85 18.00
N CYS A 23 -12.89 -17.08 17.05
CA CYS A 23 -13.18 -16.87 15.63
C CYS A 23 -14.39 -17.77 15.28
N ARG A 24 -15.57 -17.19 15.09
CA ARG A 24 -16.72 -17.93 14.57
C ARG A 24 -16.39 -18.28 13.12
N MET A 25 -16.11 -19.53 12.86
CA MET A 25 -16.09 -20.08 11.50
C MET A 25 -17.53 -19.97 10.97
N SER A 26 -17.70 -19.14 9.94
CA SER A 26 -18.97 -18.98 9.25
C SER A 26 -19.31 -20.26 8.50
N ASP A 27 -20.56 -20.70 8.62
CA ASP A 27 -21.14 -21.86 7.96
C ASP A 27 -21.11 -21.68 6.42
N PRO A 28 -20.68 -22.66 5.63
CA PRO A 28 -20.57 -22.54 4.18
C PRO A 28 -21.92 -22.43 3.43
N SER A 29 -23.06 -22.40 4.13
CA SER A 29 -24.40 -22.33 3.50
C SER A 29 -24.85 -20.93 3.07
N ASN A 30 -24.05 -19.86 3.26
CA ASN A 30 -24.44 -18.49 2.88
C ASN A 30 -23.68 -17.96 1.65
N ALA A 31 -23.74 -18.71 0.55
CA ALA A 31 -23.07 -18.36 -0.70
C ALA A 31 -23.66 -17.13 -1.44
N ALA A 32 -24.87 -16.70 -1.09
CA ALA A 32 -25.52 -15.55 -1.76
C ALA A 32 -25.13 -14.18 -1.16
N GLY A 33 -24.68 -14.13 0.10
CA GLY A 33 -24.14 -12.90 0.73
C GLY A 33 -22.66 -12.63 0.37
N ALA A 34 -21.94 -13.66 -0.09
CA ALA A 34 -20.50 -13.60 -0.30
C ALA A 34 -20.07 -12.73 -1.51
N ALA A 35 -20.97 -12.44 -2.44
CA ALA A 35 -20.62 -11.67 -3.65
C ALA A 35 -20.56 -10.15 -3.39
N ALA A 36 -21.38 -9.61 -2.49
CA ALA A 36 -21.36 -8.18 -2.14
C ALA A 36 -20.24 -7.86 -1.13
N ASP A 37 -19.89 -8.81 -0.24
CA ASP A 37 -18.83 -8.65 0.76
C ASP A 37 -17.41 -8.74 0.17
N ASN A 38 -17.25 -9.20 -1.07
CA ASN A 38 -15.95 -9.39 -1.72
C ASN A 38 -15.49 -8.21 -2.59
N LEU A 39 -16.31 -7.18 -2.77
CA LEU A 39 -15.95 -6.06 -3.65
C LEU A 39 -14.63 -5.39 -3.25
N PRO A 40 -14.37 -5.05 -1.97
CA PRO A 40 -13.08 -4.48 -1.59
C PRO A 40 -11.90 -5.44 -1.83
N ALA A 41 -12.06 -6.74 -1.58
CA ALA A 41 -10.99 -7.72 -1.76
C ALA A 41 -10.54 -7.84 -3.23
N SER A 42 -11.47 -7.70 -4.18
CA SER A 42 -11.17 -7.75 -5.62
C SER A 42 -10.44 -6.50 -6.14
N GLN A 43 -10.41 -5.43 -5.37
CA GLN A 43 -9.69 -4.19 -5.69
C GLN A 43 -8.35 -4.07 -4.96
N LEU A 44 -8.03 -5.01 -4.06
CA LEU A 44 -6.78 -5.03 -3.30
C LEU A 44 -5.73 -5.87 -4.02
N ARG A 45 -4.66 -5.20 -4.47
CA ARG A 45 -3.56 -5.79 -5.25
C ARG A 45 -2.31 -5.88 -4.37
N ILE A 46 -1.72 -7.07 -4.29
CA ILE A 46 -0.40 -7.28 -3.68
C ILE A 46 0.64 -7.29 -4.80
N VAL A 47 1.58 -6.36 -4.73
CA VAL A 47 2.62 -6.17 -5.76
C VAL A 47 3.98 -6.56 -5.16
N LEU A 48 4.66 -7.53 -5.77
CA LEU A 48 5.99 -7.97 -5.39
C LEU A 48 7.01 -7.44 -6.40
N VAL A 49 7.94 -6.61 -5.93
CA VAL A 49 8.94 -5.94 -6.79
C VAL A 49 10.30 -6.60 -6.63
N GLY A 50 10.87 -7.04 -7.74
CA GLY A 50 12.23 -7.57 -7.81
C GLY A 50 12.46 -8.78 -6.91
N THR A 51 11.46 -9.65 -6.74
CA THR A 51 11.54 -10.81 -5.86
C THR A 51 12.71 -11.70 -6.27
N GLN A 52 13.60 -11.98 -5.32
CA GLN A 52 14.86 -12.70 -5.55
C GLN A 52 14.70 -14.22 -5.45
N HIS A 53 13.82 -14.67 -4.57
CA HIS A 53 13.59 -16.07 -4.30
C HIS A 53 12.19 -16.51 -4.77
N PRO A 54 12.08 -17.36 -5.81
CA PRO A 54 10.80 -17.81 -6.34
C PRO A 54 9.87 -18.42 -5.30
N GLY A 55 10.38 -19.14 -4.31
CA GLY A 55 9.60 -19.68 -3.20
C GLY A 55 8.88 -18.62 -2.36
N ASN A 56 9.37 -17.38 -2.30
CA ASN A 56 8.66 -16.29 -1.62
C ASN A 56 7.42 -15.84 -2.40
N ILE A 57 7.41 -15.94 -3.74
CA ILE A 57 6.22 -15.70 -4.57
C ILE A 57 5.13 -16.70 -4.21
N GLY A 58 5.46 -17.99 -4.18
CA GLY A 58 4.51 -19.05 -3.81
C GLY A 58 3.99 -18.89 -2.38
N SER A 59 4.87 -18.64 -1.43
CA SER A 59 4.51 -18.42 -0.03
C SER A 59 3.61 -17.18 0.15
N ALA A 60 3.87 -16.10 -0.61
CA ALA A 60 3.04 -14.90 -0.62
C ALA A 60 1.65 -15.19 -1.22
N ALA A 61 1.58 -15.92 -2.34
CA ALA A 61 0.33 -16.35 -2.95
C ALA A 61 -0.54 -17.15 -1.96
N ARG A 62 0.08 -18.09 -1.24
CA ARG A 62 -0.61 -18.85 -0.18
C ARG A 62 -1.11 -17.95 0.94
N ALA A 63 -0.29 -17.02 1.42
CA ALA A 63 -0.66 -16.04 2.45
C ALA A 63 -1.88 -15.20 2.01
N MET A 64 -1.88 -14.73 0.77
CA MET A 64 -2.99 -13.97 0.17
C MET A 64 -4.26 -14.81 0.09
N LYS A 65 -4.17 -16.01 -0.49
CA LYS A 65 -5.34 -16.88 -0.71
C LYS A 65 -6.02 -17.27 0.60
N THR A 66 -5.26 -17.56 1.66
CA THR A 66 -5.81 -17.86 2.98
C THR A 66 -6.57 -16.68 3.60
N MET A 67 -6.26 -15.46 3.18
CA MET A 67 -6.93 -14.24 3.63
C MET A 67 -7.98 -13.70 2.64
N GLY A 68 -8.26 -14.45 1.55
CA GLY A 68 -9.26 -14.11 0.56
C GLY A 68 -8.85 -12.99 -0.38
N LEU A 69 -7.54 -12.78 -0.58
CA LEU A 69 -6.98 -11.85 -1.57
C LEU A 69 -6.54 -12.63 -2.81
N HIS A 70 -6.84 -12.09 -3.99
CA HIS A 70 -6.63 -12.82 -5.26
C HIS A 70 -5.82 -12.05 -6.30
N GLN A 71 -5.52 -10.77 -6.08
CA GLN A 71 -4.79 -9.93 -7.03
C GLN A 71 -3.30 -9.91 -6.71
N LEU A 72 -2.56 -10.91 -7.17
CA LEU A 72 -1.09 -10.93 -7.14
C LEU A 72 -0.54 -10.30 -8.41
N VAL A 73 0.46 -9.44 -8.26
CA VAL A 73 1.18 -8.78 -9.38
C VAL A 73 2.68 -8.90 -9.14
N LEU A 74 3.43 -9.21 -10.17
CA LEU A 74 4.88 -9.28 -10.13
C LEU A 74 5.49 -8.14 -10.95
N VAL A 75 6.52 -7.51 -10.41
CA VAL A 75 7.28 -6.45 -11.10
C VAL A 75 8.73 -6.88 -11.18
N ALA A 76 9.24 -7.07 -12.38
CA ALA A 76 10.62 -7.43 -12.68
C ALA A 76 11.21 -8.47 -11.69
N PRO A 77 10.56 -9.62 -11.46
CA PRO A 77 11.11 -10.65 -10.59
C PRO A 77 12.48 -11.09 -11.13
N GLU A 78 13.48 -11.28 -10.24
CA GLU A 78 14.82 -11.69 -10.67
C GLU A 78 14.82 -13.09 -11.31
N LYS A 79 13.90 -13.94 -10.87
CA LYS A 79 13.64 -15.27 -11.45
C LYS A 79 12.15 -15.45 -11.69
N ALA A 80 11.81 -16.05 -12.82
CA ALA A 80 10.44 -16.45 -13.10
C ALA A 80 9.94 -17.48 -12.07
N PRO A 81 8.62 -17.55 -11.81
CA PRO A 81 8.04 -18.64 -11.03
C PRO A 81 8.51 -20.00 -11.56
N ASP A 82 8.89 -20.88 -10.65
CA ASP A 82 9.46 -22.19 -10.93
C ASP A 82 8.83 -23.27 -10.04
N ARG A 83 9.43 -24.48 -10.04
CA ARG A 83 8.97 -25.61 -9.22
C ARG A 83 8.92 -25.26 -7.72
N ASP A 84 9.88 -24.48 -7.22
CA ASP A 84 9.92 -24.09 -5.81
C ASP A 84 8.77 -23.12 -5.49
N THR A 85 8.41 -22.23 -6.43
CA THR A 85 7.25 -21.37 -6.31
C THR A 85 5.97 -22.17 -6.09
N HIS A 86 5.73 -23.18 -6.95
CA HIS A 86 4.54 -24.03 -6.87
C HIS A 86 4.54 -24.91 -5.60
N ALA A 87 5.68 -25.45 -5.21
CA ALA A 87 5.80 -26.21 -3.96
C ALA A 87 5.42 -25.36 -2.74
N MET A 88 5.82 -24.09 -2.73
CA MET A 88 5.53 -23.16 -1.62
C MET A 88 4.13 -22.51 -1.71
N ALA A 89 3.54 -22.46 -2.89
CA ALA A 89 2.17 -22.00 -3.08
C ALA A 89 1.14 -22.94 -2.43
N ALA A 90 1.43 -24.25 -2.42
CA ALA A 90 0.65 -25.27 -1.68
C ALA A 90 -0.88 -25.11 -1.84
N GLY A 91 -1.35 -25.10 -3.10
CA GLY A 91 -2.75 -24.94 -3.47
C GLY A 91 -3.20 -23.49 -3.78
N ALA A 92 -2.24 -22.55 -3.86
CA ALA A 92 -2.47 -21.19 -4.35
C ALA A 92 -1.80 -20.97 -5.72
N ASP A 93 -1.62 -22.04 -6.49
CA ASP A 93 -0.97 -22.02 -7.81
C ASP A 93 -1.72 -21.15 -8.80
N ASP A 94 -3.05 -21.14 -8.73
CA ASP A 94 -3.94 -20.30 -9.53
C ASP A 94 -3.62 -18.79 -9.40
N LEU A 95 -3.22 -18.33 -8.23
CA LEU A 95 -2.80 -16.93 -8.05
C LEU A 95 -1.46 -16.65 -8.72
N VAL A 96 -0.54 -17.61 -8.67
CA VAL A 96 0.78 -17.49 -9.30
C VAL A 96 0.64 -17.49 -10.83
N GLU A 97 -0.15 -18.42 -11.37
CA GLU A 97 -0.39 -18.57 -12.82
C GLU A 97 -1.14 -17.37 -13.41
N ALA A 98 -2.08 -16.79 -12.65
CA ALA A 98 -2.84 -15.60 -13.06
C ALA A 98 -2.08 -14.28 -12.85
N ALA A 99 -0.93 -14.29 -12.16
CA ALA A 99 -0.21 -13.07 -11.80
C ALA A 99 0.40 -12.39 -13.03
N PRO A 100 -0.04 -11.18 -13.41
CA PRO A 100 0.60 -10.41 -14.46
C PRO A 100 2.01 -10.00 -14.04
N VAL A 101 2.91 -9.93 -15.02
CA VAL A 101 4.30 -9.49 -14.83
C VAL A 101 4.51 -8.18 -15.58
N PHE A 102 4.93 -7.15 -14.86
CA PHE A 102 5.25 -5.84 -15.42
C PHE A 102 6.76 -5.58 -15.38
N ALA A 103 7.23 -4.72 -16.27
CA ALA A 103 8.63 -4.31 -16.28
C ALA A 103 8.94 -3.30 -15.17
N THR A 104 7.98 -2.43 -14.85
CA THR A 104 8.16 -1.34 -13.88
C THR A 104 7.00 -1.28 -12.87
N LEU A 105 7.28 -0.75 -11.68
CA LEU A 105 6.24 -0.51 -10.68
C LEU A 105 5.21 0.52 -11.18
N ALA A 106 5.65 1.54 -11.90
CA ALA A 106 4.75 2.56 -12.45
C ALA A 106 3.67 1.96 -13.36
N GLU A 107 4.04 1.01 -14.23
CA GLU A 107 3.08 0.27 -15.06
C GLU A 107 2.11 -0.56 -14.22
N ALA A 108 2.63 -1.26 -13.21
CA ALA A 108 1.85 -2.18 -12.37
C ALA A 108 0.80 -1.47 -11.50
N VAL A 109 0.98 -0.18 -11.22
CA VAL A 109 0.08 0.62 -10.36
C VAL A 109 -0.60 1.77 -11.09
N ALA A 110 -0.49 1.84 -12.42
CA ALA A 110 -0.97 2.97 -13.23
C ALA A 110 -2.47 3.27 -13.04
N ASP A 111 -3.29 2.24 -12.85
CA ASP A 111 -4.74 2.31 -12.62
C ASP A 111 -5.11 2.47 -11.14
N CYS A 112 -4.15 2.32 -10.22
CA CYS A 112 -4.41 2.37 -8.79
C CYS A 112 -4.77 3.79 -8.31
N ARG A 113 -5.75 3.85 -7.41
CA ARG A 113 -6.15 5.09 -6.71
C ARG A 113 -5.25 5.36 -5.51
N TRP A 114 -4.76 4.33 -4.90
CA TRP A 114 -3.90 4.44 -3.73
C TRP A 114 -2.82 3.35 -3.74
N VAL A 115 -1.59 3.75 -3.41
CA VAL A 115 -0.42 2.87 -3.42
C VAL A 115 0.29 2.98 -2.08
N LEU A 116 0.46 1.85 -1.39
CA LEU A 116 1.19 1.76 -0.11
C LEU A 116 2.47 0.98 -0.30
N GLY A 117 3.58 1.52 0.19
CA GLY A 117 4.86 0.81 0.20
C GLY A 117 5.14 0.16 1.55
N ALA A 118 5.36 -1.16 1.59
CA ALA A 118 5.82 -1.84 2.80
C ALA A 118 7.32 -1.56 3.03
N THR A 119 7.68 -1.07 4.20
CA THR A 119 9.07 -0.74 4.54
C THR A 119 9.41 -1.08 5.99
N ALA A 120 10.56 -1.74 6.19
CA ALA A 120 11.11 -1.99 7.52
C ALA A 120 11.99 -0.85 8.02
N ARG A 121 12.37 0.11 7.17
CA ARG A 121 13.35 1.16 7.48
C ARG A 121 12.73 2.54 7.38
N ASN A 122 13.01 3.38 8.38
CA ASN A 122 12.71 4.81 8.29
C ASN A 122 13.73 5.44 7.32
N ARG A 123 13.35 5.57 6.04
CA ARG A 123 14.20 6.16 5.00
C ARG A 123 14.05 7.68 4.97
N ARG A 124 14.98 8.38 4.28
CA ARG A 124 14.95 9.84 4.08
C ARG A 124 13.70 10.34 3.31
N ILE A 125 12.97 9.44 2.65
CA ILE A 125 11.68 9.76 2.03
C ILE A 125 10.66 9.76 3.14
N GLN A 126 10.15 10.97 3.46
CA GLN A 126 9.15 11.14 4.50
C GLN A 126 7.75 10.82 3.95
N LEU A 127 7.42 9.59 3.66
CA LEU A 127 6.04 9.17 3.48
C LEU A 127 5.31 9.20 4.83
N GLU A 128 3.99 9.34 4.78
CA GLU A 128 3.18 9.15 5.98
C GLU A 128 3.36 7.71 6.50
N PRO A 129 3.89 7.52 7.72
CA PRO A 129 4.05 6.18 8.26
C PRO A 129 2.70 5.69 8.82
N LEU A 130 2.29 4.50 8.42
CA LEU A 130 1.08 3.85 8.91
C LEU A 130 1.43 2.55 9.64
N HIS A 131 0.68 2.25 10.68
CA HIS A 131 0.66 0.91 11.27
C HIS A 131 -0.18 -0.03 10.42
N PRO A 132 0.06 -1.36 10.45
CA PRO A 132 -0.63 -2.34 9.62
C PRO A 132 -2.16 -2.23 9.66
N ARG A 133 -2.74 -2.08 10.86
CA ARG A 133 -4.19 -1.94 11.05
C ARG A 133 -4.75 -0.67 10.40
N ASP A 134 -4.10 0.48 10.62
CA ASP A 134 -4.54 1.75 10.04
C ASP A 134 -4.42 1.74 8.51
N ALA A 135 -3.32 1.15 8.01
CA ALA A 135 -3.09 0.95 6.59
C ALA A 135 -4.17 0.06 5.96
N ALA A 136 -4.55 -1.03 6.64
CA ALA A 136 -5.58 -1.95 6.16
C ALA A 136 -6.97 -1.30 6.10
N VAL A 137 -7.38 -0.58 7.14
CA VAL A 137 -8.67 0.13 7.16
C VAL A 137 -8.74 1.14 6.01
N ARG A 138 -7.68 1.93 5.83
CA ARG A 138 -7.63 2.92 4.75
C ARG A 138 -7.59 2.27 3.37
N ALA A 139 -6.85 1.16 3.22
CA ALA A 139 -6.79 0.41 1.96
C ALA A 139 -8.16 -0.15 1.57
N VAL A 140 -8.89 -0.74 2.52
CA VAL A 140 -10.25 -1.28 2.29
C VAL A 140 -11.23 -0.15 1.97
N THR A 141 -11.13 0.99 2.65
CA THR A 141 -11.96 2.17 2.35
C THR A 141 -11.68 2.69 0.93
N ALA A 142 -10.41 2.82 0.54
CA ALA A 142 -10.02 3.25 -0.79
C ALA A 142 -10.41 2.22 -1.87
N ALA A 143 -10.38 0.93 -1.54
CA ALA A 143 -10.77 -0.15 -2.45
C ALA A 143 -12.27 -0.15 -2.82
N ALA A 144 -13.11 0.57 -2.08
CA ALA A 144 -14.51 0.78 -2.44
C ALA A 144 -14.67 1.66 -3.69
N VAL A 145 -13.68 2.50 -3.99
CA VAL A 145 -13.73 3.47 -5.11
C VAL A 145 -12.77 3.13 -6.26
N GLY A 146 -11.88 2.15 -6.10
CA GLY A 146 -11.00 1.71 -7.17
C GLY A 146 -9.79 0.91 -6.70
N PRO A 147 -8.94 0.45 -7.63
CA PRO A 147 -7.80 -0.41 -7.31
C PRO A 147 -6.82 0.23 -6.33
N VAL A 148 -6.36 -0.56 -5.37
CA VAL A 148 -5.37 -0.19 -4.35
C VAL A 148 -4.22 -1.20 -4.39
N ALA A 149 -2.99 -0.71 -4.35
CA ALA A 149 -1.80 -1.57 -4.33
C ALA A 149 -1.07 -1.50 -2.98
N LEU A 150 -0.75 -2.67 -2.44
CA LEU A 150 0.24 -2.84 -1.39
C LEU A 150 1.52 -3.39 -2.01
N VAL A 151 2.59 -2.62 -1.95
CA VAL A 151 3.83 -2.89 -2.68
C VAL A 151 4.91 -3.36 -1.71
N PHE A 152 5.52 -4.49 -2.04
CA PHE A 152 6.61 -5.10 -1.29
C PHE A 152 7.85 -5.15 -2.18
N GLY A 153 8.97 -4.73 -1.62
CA GLY A 153 10.25 -4.72 -2.34
C GLY A 153 11.05 -6.01 -2.17
N ARG A 154 12.27 -5.96 -2.69
CA ARG A 154 13.26 -7.05 -2.65
C ARG A 154 13.58 -7.46 -1.21
N GLU A 155 13.88 -8.74 -1.00
CA GLU A 155 14.14 -9.32 0.32
C GLU A 155 15.31 -8.63 1.04
N ARG A 156 16.37 -8.30 0.32
CA ARG A 156 17.60 -7.73 0.92
C ARG A 156 17.56 -6.21 1.05
N THR A 157 17.01 -5.52 0.07
CA THR A 157 17.08 -4.04 -0.04
C THR A 157 15.76 -3.35 0.18
N GLY A 158 14.63 -4.07 0.08
CA GLY A 158 13.29 -3.52 0.08
C GLY A 158 13.01 -2.71 -1.18
N LEU A 159 12.06 -1.80 -1.11
CA LEU A 159 11.78 -0.82 -2.15
C LEU A 159 12.90 0.21 -2.23
N ASP A 160 13.27 0.64 -3.42
CA ASP A 160 14.20 1.75 -3.59
C ASP A 160 13.52 3.12 -3.44
N ASN A 161 14.30 4.18 -3.62
CA ASN A 161 13.77 5.53 -3.43
C ASN A 161 12.83 5.97 -4.55
N GLU A 162 13.02 5.47 -5.76
CA GLU A 162 12.17 5.77 -6.92
C GLU A 162 10.83 5.05 -6.78
N GLU A 163 10.86 3.80 -6.38
CA GLU A 163 9.66 3.00 -6.08
C GLU A 163 8.84 3.60 -4.92
N LEU A 164 9.51 4.06 -3.85
CA LEU A 164 8.83 4.73 -2.75
C LEU A 164 8.22 6.09 -3.13
N GLN A 165 8.77 6.77 -4.13
CA GLN A 165 8.17 8.02 -4.64
C GLN A 165 6.84 7.79 -5.34
N LEU A 166 6.57 6.59 -5.83
CA LEU A 166 5.28 6.20 -6.39
C LEU A 166 4.22 5.90 -5.32
N CYS A 167 4.62 5.75 -4.06
CA CYS A 167 3.73 5.44 -2.97
C CYS A 167 3.13 6.70 -2.33
N HIS A 168 1.85 6.63 -1.96
CA HIS A 168 1.14 7.68 -1.23
C HIS A 168 1.48 7.66 0.27
N ALA A 169 1.65 6.47 0.84
CA ALA A 169 2.01 6.25 2.24
C ALA A 169 2.93 5.03 2.38
N ALA A 170 3.56 4.89 3.54
CA ALA A 170 4.38 3.75 3.88
C ALA A 170 3.78 2.98 5.05
N VAL A 171 3.68 1.66 4.94
CA VAL A 171 3.29 0.80 6.05
C VAL A 171 4.53 0.17 6.68
N HIS A 172 4.61 0.30 8.01
CA HIS A 172 5.69 -0.26 8.82
C HIS A 172 5.13 -1.30 9.78
N ILE A 173 5.59 -2.54 9.68
CA ILE A 173 5.25 -3.61 10.62
C ILE A 173 6.17 -3.46 11.83
N PRO A 174 5.65 -3.17 13.04
CA PRO A 174 6.47 -3.10 14.23
C PRO A 174 7.17 -4.44 14.48
N SER A 175 8.49 -4.38 14.58
CA SER A 175 9.36 -5.53 14.79
C SER A 175 10.45 -5.19 15.78
N ASP A 176 11.20 -6.18 16.26
CA ASP A 176 12.31 -5.95 17.17
C ASP A 176 13.37 -5.04 16.53
N PRO A 177 13.82 -3.94 17.22
CA PRO A 177 14.80 -3.02 16.65
C PRO A 177 16.14 -3.68 16.30
N GLY A 178 16.53 -4.74 17.01
CA GLY A 178 17.75 -5.50 16.74
C GLY A 178 17.62 -6.50 15.58
N PHE A 179 16.37 -6.87 15.21
CA PHE A 179 16.10 -7.82 14.12
C PHE A 179 14.80 -7.45 13.40
N SER A 180 14.82 -6.34 12.68
CA SER A 180 13.62 -5.68 12.16
C SER A 180 13.16 -6.17 10.77
N SER A 181 13.95 -6.99 10.07
CA SER A 181 13.63 -7.44 8.72
C SER A 181 12.79 -8.71 8.75
N LEU A 182 11.53 -8.64 8.35
CA LEU A 182 10.68 -9.81 8.13
C LEU A 182 11.02 -10.45 6.79
N ASN A 183 10.86 -11.78 6.70
CA ASN A 183 10.77 -12.46 5.40
C ASN A 183 9.63 -11.85 4.57
N LEU A 184 9.79 -11.79 3.25
CA LEU A 184 8.81 -11.17 2.35
C LEU A 184 7.41 -11.78 2.51
N ALA A 185 7.29 -13.10 2.50
CA ALA A 185 5.99 -13.77 2.64
C ALA A 185 5.37 -13.58 4.03
N ALA A 186 6.20 -13.48 5.08
CA ALA A 186 5.72 -13.14 6.43
C ALA A 186 5.17 -11.72 6.49
N ALA A 187 5.81 -10.76 5.84
CA ALA A 187 5.28 -9.39 5.75
C ALA A 187 3.96 -9.36 4.97
N VAL A 188 3.87 -10.09 3.85
CA VAL A 188 2.62 -10.26 3.09
C VAL A 188 1.53 -10.88 3.97
N GLN A 189 1.86 -11.93 4.76
CA GLN A 189 0.89 -12.57 5.65
C GLN A 189 0.32 -11.60 6.69
N VAL A 190 1.18 -10.81 7.34
CA VAL A 190 0.73 -9.84 8.37
C VAL A 190 -0.21 -8.81 7.76
N LEU A 191 0.16 -8.21 6.63
CA LEU A 191 -0.68 -7.19 6.00
C LEU A 191 -1.96 -7.78 5.39
N SER A 192 -1.90 -8.98 4.82
CA SER A 192 -3.09 -9.69 4.33
C SER A 192 -4.07 -10.04 5.46
N TYR A 193 -3.56 -10.38 6.64
CA TYR A 193 -4.38 -10.63 7.82
C TYR A 193 -5.10 -9.35 8.29
N GLU A 194 -4.40 -8.23 8.39
CA GLU A 194 -5.02 -6.95 8.77
C GLU A 194 -6.06 -6.50 7.73
N LEU A 195 -5.78 -6.69 6.43
CA LEU A 195 -6.76 -6.45 5.36
C LEU A 195 -8.01 -7.33 5.54
N ARG A 196 -7.83 -8.62 5.84
CA ARG A 196 -8.96 -9.53 6.10
C ARG A 196 -9.78 -9.07 7.29
N CYS A 197 -9.14 -8.66 8.39
CA CYS A 197 -9.83 -8.11 9.56
C CYS A 197 -10.62 -6.85 9.21
N ALA A 198 -10.05 -5.95 8.42
CA ALA A 198 -10.72 -4.73 7.98
C ALA A 198 -11.93 -5.02 7.07
N ILE A 199 -11.80 -5.97 6.11
CA ILE A 199 -12.89 -6.40 5.24
C ILE A 199 -14.06 -7.00 6.06
N LEU A 200 -13.75 -7.76 7.10
CA LEU A 200 -14.76 -8.37 7.97
C LEU A 200 -15.35 -7.39 9.01
N GLY A 201 -14.97 -6.11 8.98
CA GLY A 201 -15.43 -5.12 9.95
C GLY A 201 -14.92 -5.35 11.38
N GLN A 202 -13.93 -6.23 11.60
CA GLN A 202 -13.37 -6.56 12.92
C GLN A 202 -12.27 -5.56 13.35
N GLY A 203 -11.96 -4.58 12.52
CA GLY A 203 -11.01 -3.50 12.82
C GLY A 203 -11.72 -2.33 13.46
N GLU A 204 -11.92 -2.32 14.78
CA GLU A 204 -12.17 -1.06 15.46
C GLU A 204 -10.95 -0.17 15.22
N VAL A 205 -11.19 0.97 14.58
CA VAL A 205 -10.19 2.04 14.51
C VAL A 205 -10.01 2.52 15.94
N VAL A 206 -9.04 1.97 16.66
CA VAL A 206 -8.50 2.64 17.82
C VAL A 206 -7.91 3.91 17.24
N ALA A 207 -8.66 5.01 17.37
CA ALA A 207 -8.23 6.31 16.92
C ALA A 207 -6.89 6.61 17.60
N SER A 208 -5.80 6.25 16.93
CA SER A 208 -4.50 6.79 17.24
C SER A 208 -4.66 8.31 17.11
N ALA A 209 -4.30 9.06 18.15
CA ALA A 209 -4.52 10.49 18.27
C ALA A 209 -3.83 11.35 17.19
N ALA A 210 -3.23 10.75 16.19
CA ALA A 210 -2.72 11.38 14.99
C ALA A 210 -3.81 11.35 13.91
N VAL A 211 -4.50 12.46 13.74
CA VAL A 211 -5.36 12.70 12.57
C VAL A 211 -4.55 12.35 11.32
N PRO A 212 -5.03 11.44 10.46
CA PRO A 212 -4.35 11.11 9.21
C PRO A 212 -4.09 12.40 8.43
N ARG A 213 -2.84 12.66 8.08
CA ARG A 213 -2.48 13.88 7.33
C ARG A 213 -2.99 13.83 5.88
N THR A 214 -3.28 12.64 5.40
CA THR A 214 -3.79 12.41 4.06
C THR A 214 -5.14 11.71 4.17
N PRO A 215 -6.25 12.31 3.72
CA PRO A 215 -7.54 11.65 3.69
C PRO A 215 -7.48 10.45 2.71
N PRO A 216 -8.32 9.43 2.89
CA PRO A 216 -8.44 8.36 1.89
C PRO A 216 -8.96 8.93 0.57
N PRO A 217 -8.63 8.30 -0.59
CA PRO A 217 -9.16 8.68 -1.88
C PRO A 217 -10.68 8.68 -1.91
N GLY A 218 -11.29 9.69 -2.54
CA GLY A 218 -12.71 9.75 -2.85
C GLY A 218 -13.04 9.10 -4.20
N GLU A 219 -14.31 9.09 -4.58
CA GLU A 219 -14.78 8.48 -5.84
C GLU A 219 -14.10 9.09 -7.08
N ASP A 220 -13.82 10.39 -7.07
CA ASP A 220 -13.21 11.13 -8.17
C ASP A 220 -11.68 11.24 -8.06
N SER A 221 -11.04 10.56 -7.11
CA SER A 221 -9.59 10.62 -6.93
C SER A 221 -8.86 10.26 -8.21
N ALA A 222 -7.85 11.06 -8.56
CA ALA A 222 -7.05 10.83 -9.74
C ALA A 222 -6.31 9.49 -9.67
N SER A 223 -6.21 8.81 -10.81
CA SER A 223 -5.41 7.60 -10.93
C SER A 223 -3.90 7.93 -10.83
N HIS A 224 -3.09 6.94 -10.51
CA HIS A 224 -1.65 7.11 -10.48
C HIS A 224 -1.10 7.61 -11.82
N ALA A 225 -1.59 7.10 -12.95
CA ALA A 225 -1.21 7.55 -14.28
C ALA A 225 -1.52 9.03 -14.55
N GLU A 226 -2.68 9.54 -14.09
CA GLU A 226 -3.03 10.95 -14.20
C GLU A 226 -2.08 11.84 -13.40
N LEU A 227 -1.73 11.42 -12.18
CA LEU A 227 -0.76 12.12 -11.34
C LEU A 227 0.65 12.12 -11.96
N GLU A 228 1.10 10.99 -12.52
CA GLU A 228 2.38 10.91 -13.24
C GLU A 228 2.40 11.85 -14.45
N GLY A 229 1.31 11.93 -15.20
CA GLY A 229 1.15 12.89 -16.30
C GLY A 229 1.24 14.34 -15.83
N LEU A 230 0.67 14.68 -14.67
CA LEU A 230 0.80 16.00 -14.04
C LEU A 230 2.27 16.28 -13.65
N PHE A 231 2.93 15.32 -13.02
CA PHE A 231 4.32 15.48 -12.56
C PHE A 231 5.31 15.61 -13.70
N GLY A 232 5.13 14.87 -14.79
CA GLY A 232 5.92 15.04 -16.01
C GLY A 232 5.78 16.45 -16.59
N GLN A 233 4.54 16.91 -16.78
CA GLN A 233 4.27 18.26 -17.29
C GLN A 233 4.79 19.36 -16.35
N LEU A 234 4.70 19.14 -15.02
CA LEU A 234 5.24 20.07 -14.03
C LEU A 234 6.76 20.19 -14.15
N ALA A 235 7.48 19.06 -14.29
CA ALA A 235 8.92 19.05 -14.45
C ALA A 235 9.34 19.84 -15.69
N GLU A 236 8.73 19.57 -16.85
CA GLU A 236 8.97 20.29 -18.11
C GLU A 236 8.69 21.80 -17.97
N THR A 237 7.60 22.15 -17.29
CA THR A 237 7.24 23.56 -17.09
C THR A 237 8.28 24.28 -16.25
N LEU A 238 8.73 23.66 -15.15
CA LEU A 238 9.73 24.24 -14.26
C LEU A 238 11.08 24.44 -14.97
N ASP A 239 11.45 23.53 -15.87
CA ASP A 239 12.63 23.69 -16.71
C ASP A 239 12.47 24.85 -17.70
N GLN A 240 11.33 24.96 -18.40
CA GLN A 240 11.05 26.01 -19.37
C GLN A 240 11.05 27.43 -18.78
N ILE A 241 10.63 27.58 -17.50
CA ILE A 241 10.63 28.86 -16.81
C ILE A 241 11.91 29.12 -15.98
N ASP A 242 12.94 28.30 -16.15
CA ASP A 242 14.20 28.37 -15.38
C ASP A 242 14.02 28.45 -13.87
N PHE A 243 13.02 27.72 -13.33
CA PHE A 243 12.73 27.71 -11.90
C PHE A 243 13.91 27.22 -11.08
N HIS A 244 14.67 26.29 -11.61
CA HIS A 244 15.76 25.65 -10.87
C HIS A 244 16.99 26.53 -10.69
N LYS A 245 17.21 27.51 -11.58
CA LYS A 245 18.35 28.45 -11.55
C LYS A 245 19.69 27.75 -11.27
N GLY A 246 19.96 26.67 -12.01
CA GLY A 246 21.17 25.84 -11.86
C GLY A 246 21.20 24.89 -10.67
N ARG A 247 20.12 24.83 -9.85
CA ARG A 247 20.00 23.85 -8.74
C ARG A 247 19.45 22.52 -9.26
N ALA A 248 19.81 21.42 -8.58
CA ALA A 248 19.36 20.07 -8.98
C ALA A 248 17.81 19.93 -8.98
N PRO A 249 17.19 19.67 -10.14
CA PRO A 249 15.72 19.60 -10.29
C PRO A 249 15.07 18.52 -9.41
N ALA A 250 15.74 17.37 -9.26
CA ALA A 250 15.21 16.22 -8.54
C ALA A 250 14.79 16.52 -7.10
N SER A 251 15.46 17.44 -6.40
CA SER A 251 15.11 17.78 -5.01
C SER A 251 13.80 18.57 -4.92
N ALA A 252 13.59 19.51 -5.85
CA ALA A 252 12.36 20.29 -5.92
C ALA A 252 11.19 19.41 -6.32
N MET A 253 11.35 18.60 -7.34
CA MET A 253 10.33 17.67 -7.83
C MET A 253 9.88 16.69 -6.76
N ARG A 254 10.81 16.10 -5.97
CA ARG A 254 10.43 15.24 -4.85
C ARG A 254 9.53 15.94 -3.83
N LYS A 255 9.81 17.22 -3.51
CA LYS A 255 8.99 17.98 -2.56
C LYS A 255 7.62 18.30 -3.13
N LEU A 256 7.54 18.75 -4.39
CA LEU A 256 6.29 19.07 -5.08
C LEU A 256 5.40 17.84 -5.22
N ARG A 257 5.98 16.73 -5.69
CA ARG A 257 5.27 15.46 -5.77
C ARG A 257 4.59 15.09 -4.45
N ARG A 258 5.30 15.23 -3.33
CA ARG A 258 4.72 14.95 -2.00
C ARG A 258 3.61 15.90 -1.60
N ILE A 259 3.68 17.17 -1.99
CA ILE A 259 2.61 18.13 -1.71
C ILE A 259 1.34 17.68 -2.42
N TYR A 260 1.43 17.35 -3.69
CA TYR A 260 0.28 16.92 -4.49
C TYR A 260 -0.27 15.54 -4.05
N LEU A 261 0.59 14.59 -3.75
CA LEU A 261 0.14 13.27 -3.24
C LEU A 261 -0.61 13.40 -1.90
N ARG A 262 -0.20 14.33 -1.02
CA ARG A 262 -0.93 14.62 0.23
C ARG A 262 -2.25 15.33 0.01
N ALA A 263 -2.38 16.10 -1.04
CA ALA A 263 -3.61 16.80 -1.38
C ALA A 263 -4.71 15.84 -1.85
N ASN A 264 -4.33 14.63 -2.25
CA ASN A 264 -5.26 13.61 -2.74
C ASN A 264 -6.17 14.14 -3.85
N LEU A 265 -5.53 14.69 -4.89
CA LEU A 265 -6.23 15.36 -5.99
C LEU A 265 -7.22 14.44 -6.70
N ASP A 266 -8.35 15.02 -7.09
CA ASP A 266 -9.27 14.37 -8.02
C ASP A 266 -8.88 14.61 -9.50
N SER A 267 -9.54 13.88 -10.43
CA SER A 267 -9.26 13.99 -11.86
C SER A 267 -9.59 15.38 -12.44
N ALA A 268 -10.53 16.14 -11.85
CA ALA A 268 -10.86 17.50 -12.28
C ALA A 268 -9.77 18.49 -11.85
N GLU A 269 -9.29 18.36 -10.62
CA GLU A 269 -8.19 19.15 -10.08
C GLU A 269 -6.88 18.92 -10.86
N VAL A 270 -6.58 17.66 -11.21
CA VAL A 270 -5.43 17.34 -12.08
C VAL A 270 -5.56 18.02 -13.44
N ARG A 271 -6.74 17.97 -14.08
CA ARG A 271 -6.97 18.67 -15.35
C ARG A 271 -6.80 20.17 -15.22
N LEU A 272 -7.33 20.79 -14.16
CA LEU A 272 -7.17 22.21 -13.88
C LEU A 272 -5.69 22.61 -13.75
N LEU A 273 -4.93 21.87 -12.93
CA LEU A 273 -3.51 22.11 -12.71
C LEU A 273 -2.70 21.96 -14.02
N ARG A 274 -3.01 20.95 -14.82
CA ARG A 274 -2.39 20.75 -16.13
C ARG A 274 -2.70 21.89 -17.08
N GLY A 275 -3.91 22.47 -17.02
CA GLY A 275 -4.28 23.67 -17.78
C GLY A 275 -3.42 24.88 -17.40
N VAL A 276 -3.25 25.14 -16.09
CA VAL A 276 -2.36 26.20 -15.59
C VAL A 276 -0.91 26.01 -16.08
N LEU A 277 -0.40 24.79 -16.03
CA LEU A 277 0.94 24.48 -16.51
C LEU A 277 1.09 24.70 -18.03
N ALA A 278 0.07 24.31 -18.82
CA ALA A 278 0.06 24.53 -20.26
C ALA A 278 0.11 26.03 -20.62
N ASP A 279 -0.61 26.87 -19.90
CA ASP A 279 -0.55 28.32 -20.07
C ASP A 279 0.81 28.90 -19.66
N ALA A 280 1.41 28.43 -18.56
CA ALA A 280 2.75 28.82 -18.17
C ALA A 280 3.80 28.46 -19.26
N GLN A 281 3.72 27.24 -19.81
CA GLN A 281 4.55 26.80 -20.91
C GLN A 281 4.36 27.65 -22.16
N ARG A 282 3.12 28.02 -22.49
CA ARG A 282 2.80 28.91 -23.59
C ARG A 282 3.45 30.29 -23.40
N MET A 283 3.34 30.87 -22.21
CA MET A 283 3.94 32.18 -21.89
C MET A 283 5.47 32.13 -21.94
N ALA A 284 6.09 31.06 -21.44
CA ALA A 284 7.55 30.88 -21.53
C ALA A 284 8.04 30.86 -22.98
N ARG A 285 7.35 30.16 -23.88
CA ARG A 285 7.67 30.14 -25.33
C ARG A 285 7.55 31.51 -25.97
N LEU A 286 6.50 32.28 -25.66
CA LEU A 286 6.30 33.63 -26.18
C LEU A 286 7.41 34.59 -25.72
N ALA A 287 7.81 34.52 -24.46
CA ALA A 287 8.90 35.31 -23.89
C ALA A 287 10.26 34.98 -24.61
N GLY A 288 10.53 33.67 -24.81
CA GLY A 288 11.75 33.23 -25.52
C GLY A 288 11.81 33.66 -27.01
N SER A 289 10.65 33.73 -27.68
CA SER A 289 10.57 34.19 -29.07
C SER A 289 10.65 35.71 -29.20
N GLY A 290 10.38 36.48 -28.16
CA GLY A 290 10.46 37.95 -28.17
C GLY A 290 11.87 38.51 -28.02
N THR A 291 12.83 37.76 -27.50
CA THR A 291 14.23 38.18 -27.29
C THR A 291 15.11 38.06 -28.57
N GLY A 292 14.57 37.50 -29.65
CA GLY A 292 15.32 37.32 -30.93
C GLY A 292 15.22 38.46 -31.94
N LYS A 293 14.62 39.61 -31.61
CA LYS A 293 14.47 40.76 -32.55
C LYS A 293 14.87 42.10 -31.94
N ILE A 294 16.03 42.20 -31.33
CA ILE A 294 16.72 43.47 -31.11
C ILE A 294 18.21 43.21 -31.35
N GLY A 295 18.64 43.31 -32.56
CA GLY A 295 20.03 43.28 -33.00
C GLY A 295 20.12 43.90 -34.36
#